data_bbecb59db2de36013418085c75f39ce6
#
_entry.id   bbecb59db2de36013418085c75f39ce6
#
_cell.length_a   1.000
_cell.length_b   1.000
_cell.length_c   1.000
_cell.angle_alpha   90.00
_cell.angle_beta   90.00
_cell.angle_gamma   90.00
#
_symmetry.space_group_name_H-M   'P 1'
#
loop_
_entity.id
_entity.type
_entity.pdbx_description
1 polymer ?
#
loop_
_entity_poly.entity_id
_entity_poly.type
_entity_poly.pdbx_seq_one_letter_code
_entity_poly.pdbx_strand_id
1 'polypeptide(L)'
;SAIQQHARFDRIHLLTNYSHERTERYCQWLEAQCPGSQVDLTDIHLTSPIDYADIYGKVVAELQHCRLPRDDVSLTFNLSPGTPAMAAIWIILAKTRFPAQLIQTSQQRGLEPVNFIFDIASDFLPEFLRRGDERAERLASAPLQPAPGFEKILHRSDTMARQIDRAR
;
A
#
# COMPACT_ATOMS: atom_id res chain seq x y z
N SER A 1 13.98 -13.72 -20.49
CA SER A 1 12.92 -13.51 -19.48
C SER A 1 11.84 -12.61 -20.03
N ALA A 2 10.66 -12.64 -19.44
CA ALA A 2 9.53 -11.83 -19.89
C ALA A 2 9.84 -10.32 -19.85
N ILE A 3 10.64 -9.87 -18.91
CA ILE A 3 11.08 -8.47 -18.77
C ILE A 3 11.90 -8.02 -20.00
N GLN A 4 12.70 -8.90 -20.59
CA GLN A 4 13.52 -8.57 -21.76
C GLN A 4 12.70 -8.34 -23.04
N GLN A 5 11.55 -8.99 -23.16
CA GLN A 5 10.82 -9.06 -24.42
C GLN A 5 9.74 -7.99 -24.60
N HIS A 6 9.22 -7.40 -23.51
CA HIS A 6 7.97 -6.66 -23.58
C HIS A 6 7.93 -5.27 -22.93
N ALA A 7 8.86 -4.91 -22.07
CA ALA A 7 8.91 -3.58 -21.50
C ALA A 7 10.36 -3.19 -21.12
N ARG A 8 10.73 -1.95 -21.39
CA ARG A 8 11.93 -1.34 -20.80
C ARG A 8 11.49 -0.65 -19.52
N PHE A 9 12.11 -1.04 -18.42
CA PHE A 9 11.94 -0.38 -17.13
C PHE A 9 13.21 0.41 -16.85
N ASP A 10 13.09 1.67 -16.49
CA ASP A 10 14.23 2.49 -16.07
C ASP A 10 14.76 2.03 -14.72
N ARG A 11 13.85 1.58 -13.86
CA ARG A 11 14.17 1.08 -12.52
C ARG A 11 13.38 -0.17 -12.19
N ILE A 12 14.04 -1.16 -11.61
CA ILE A 12 13.46 -2.42 -11.14
C ILE A 12 13.77 -2.54 -9.65
N HIS A 13 12.73 -2.58 -8.83
CA HIS A 13 12.87 -2.72 -7.39
C HIS A 13 12.41 -4.12 -6.96
N LEU A 14 13.31 -4.87 -6.36
CA LEU A 14 13.06 -6.21 -5.85
C LEU A 14 12.86 -6.18 -4.35
N LEU A 15 11.69 -6.63 -3.89
CA LEU A 15 11.41 -6.90 -2.48
C LEU A 15 11.58 -8.39 -2.22
N THR A 16 12.42 -8.75 -1.29
CA THR A 16 12.76 -10.16 -1.01
C THR A 16 12.65 -10.51 0.46
N ASN A 17 12.25 -11.76 0.72
CA ASN A 17 12.28 -12.41 2.04
C ASN A 17 13.24 -13.62 2.04
N TYR A 18 14.13 -13.72 1.05
CA TYR A 18 15.14 -14.76 0.95
C TYR A 18 16.48 -14.30 1.52
N SER A 19 17.42 -15.26 1.68
CA SER A 19 18.77 -14.93 2.10
C SER A 19 19.46 -13.99 1.12
N HIS A 20 20.24 -13.06 1.63
CA HIS A 20 20.95 -12.04 0.86
C HIS A 20 21.76 -12.65 -0.29
N GLU A 21 22.54 -13.69 -0.04
CA GLU A 21 23.35 -14.36 -1.05
C GLU A 21 22.56 -14.88 -2.26
N ARG A 22 21.38 -15.47 -2.01
CA ARG A 22 20.53 -15.97 -3.10
C ARG A 22 19.94 -14.83 -3.92
N THR A 23 19.58 -13.77 -3.26
CA THR A 23 18.94 -12.62 -3.91
C THR A 23 19.95 -11.80 -4.69
N GLU A 24 21.16 -11.63 -4.18
CA GLU A 24 22.24 -10.91 -4.85
C GLU A 24 22.61 -11.58 -6.19
N ARG A 25 22.71 -12.89 -6.24
CA ARG A 25 22.92 -13.64 -7.51
C ARG A 25 21.80 -13.38 -8.52
N TYR A 26 20.56 -13.27 -8.05
CA TYR A 26 19.43 -12.97 -8.91
C TYR A 26 19.47 -11.53 -9.42
N CYS A 27 19.86 -10.57 -8.59
CA CYS A 27 20.05 -9.17 -8.98
C CYS A 27 21.13 -9.07 -10.07
N GLN A 28 22.31 -9.64 -9.87
CA GLN A 28 23.40 -9.65 -10.85
C GLN A 28 22.95 -10.25 -12.18
N TRP A 29 22.21 -11.36 -12.13
CA TRP A 29 21.65 -11.95 -13.33
C TRP A 29 20.65 -11.01 -14.02
N LEU A 30 19.79 -10.34 -13.25
CA LEU A 30 18.78 -9.43 -13.76
C LEU A 30 19.40 -8.19 -14.40
N GLU A 31 20.41 -7.60 -13.77
CA GLU A 31 21.21 -6.49 -14.31
C GLU A 31 21.83 -6.84 -15.66
N ALA A 32 22.42 -8.04 -15.75
CA ALA A 32 23.00 -8.53 -17.02
C ALA A 32 21.92 -8.73 -18.10
N GLN A 33 20.68 -9.04 -17.72
CA GLN A 33 19.56 -9.24 -18.65
C GLN A 33 18.84 -7.95 -19.04
N CYS A 34 18.98 -6.88 -18.27
CA CYS A 34 18.30 -5.60 -18.45
C CYS A 34 19.32 -4.44 -18.53
N PRO A 35 20.18 -4.40 -19.55
CA PRO A 35 21.18 -3.35 -19.67
C PRO A 35 20.49 -2.00 -19.83
N GLY A 36 20.78 -1.06 -18.93
CA GLY A 36 20.17 0.27 -18.86
C GLY A 36 19.05 0.43 -17.84
N SER A 37 18.67 -0.63 -17.13
CA SER A 37 17.78 -0.54 -15.98
C SER A 37 18.59 -0.48 -14.68
N GLN A 38 18.18 0.39 -13.75
CA GLN A 38 18.71 0.35 -12.39
C GLN A 38 17.99 -0.77 -11.63
N VAL A 39 18.71 -1.67 -10.98
CA VAL A 39 18.13 -2.73 -10.14
C VAL A 39 18.43 -2.44 -8.68
N ASP A 40 17.39 -2.25 -7.89
CA ASP A 40 17.47 -2.04 -6.45
C ASP A 40 16.90 -3.26 -5.71
N LEU A 41 17.49 -3.55 -4.57
CA LEU A 41 17.09 -4.67 -3.71
C LEU A 41 16.79 -4.17 -2.31
N THR A 42 15.63 -4.59 -1.78
CA THR A 42 15.29 -4.41 -0.37
C THR A 42 14.91 -5.74 0.26
N ASP A 43 15.60 -6.07 1.35
CA ASP A 43 15.28 -7.22 2.19
C ASP A 43 14.13 -6.86 3.13
N ILE A 44 13.00 -7.55 2.99
CA ILE A 44 11.85 -7.43 3.87
C ILE A 44 11.70 -8.69 4.72
N HIS A 45 11.74 -8.51 6.04
CA HIS A 45 11.53 -9.63 6.97
C HIS A 45 10.05 -9.81 7.25
N LEU A 46 9.44 -10.80 6.60
CA LEU A 46 8.05 -11.18 6.85
C LEU A 46 7.98 -12.22 7.95
N THR A 47 7.07 -12.04 8.89
CA THR A 47 6.74 -13.03 9.92
C THR A 47 6.18 -14.28 9.27
N SER A 48 5.34 -14.11 8.25
CA SER A 48 4.80 -15.19 7.45
C SER A 48 4.55 -14.72 6.01
N PRO A 49 4.88 -15.52 4.99
CA PRO A 49 4.64 -15.17 3.59
C PRO A 49 3.16 -15.21 3.17
N ILE A 50 2.26 -15.53 4.10
CA ILE A 50 0.81 -15.55 3.91
C ILE A 50 0.07 -14.62 4.88
N ASP A 51 0.78 -13.87 5.72
CA ASP A 51 0.19 -12.86 6.61
C ASP A 51 -0.06 -11.58 5.84
N TYR A 52 -1.33 -11.32 5.52
CA TYR A 52 -1.76 -10.15 4.75
C TYR A 52 -1.42 -8.82 5.44
N ALA A 53 -1.54 -8.74 6.76
CA ALA A 53 -1.30 -7.51 7.51
C ALA A 53 0.18 -7.15 7.53
N ASP A 54 1.04 -8.14 7.77
CA ASP A 54 2.50 -7.98 7.78
C ASP A 54 3.01 -7.62 6.38
N ILE A 55 2.58 -8.37 5.33
CA ILE A 55 2.93 -8.08 3.94
C ILE A 55 2.51 -6.65 3.57
N TYR A 56 1.26 -6.27 3.84
CA TYR A 56 0.74 -4.93 3.53
C TYR A 56 1.57 -3.84 4.21
N GLY A 57 1.81 -3.96 5.52
CA GLY A 57 2.57 -2.97 6.29
C GLY A 57 3.98 -2.77 5.75
N LYS A 58 4.71 -3.87 5.47
CA LYS A 58 6.08 -3.84 4.95
C LYS A 58 6.15 -3.24 3.55
N VAL A 59 5.28 -3.69 2.64
CA VAL A 59 5.24 -3.19 1.26
C VAL A 59 4.88 -1.71 1.21
N VAL A 60 3.90 -1.26 2.00
CA VAL A 60 3.52 0.16 2.06
C VAL A 60 4.67 1.01 2.58
N ALA A 61 5.35 0.58 3.64
CA ALA A 61 6.49 1.31 4.19
C ALA A 61 7.59 1.48 3.13
N GLU A 62 7.90 0.42 2.38
CA GLU A 62 8.91 0.46 1.34
C GLU A 62 8.52 1.35 0.16
N LEU A 63 7.29 1.23 -0.36
CA LEU A 63 6.81 2.09 -1.44
C LEU A 63 6.80 3.58 -1.06
N GLN A 64 6.55 3.91 0.21
CA GLN A 64 6.65 5.27 0.71
C GLN A 64 8.09 5.75 0.81
N HIS A 65 9.01 4.85 1.17
CA HIS A 65 10.43 5.15 1.29
C HIS A 65 11.10 5.39 -0.06
N CYS A 66 10.67 4.68 -1.09
CA CYS A 66 11.19 4.80 -2.45
C CYS A 66 11.00 6.19 -3.09
N ARG A 67 10.32 7.13 -2.42
CA ARG A 67 10.08 8.51 -2.89
C ARG A 67 9.78 8.54 -4.39
N LEU A 68 8.80 7.75 -4.82
CA LEU A 68 8.37 7.72 -6.21
C LEU A 68 8.04 9.15 -6.67
N PRO A 69 8.69 9.68 -7.70
CA PRO A 69 8.34 10.99 -8.25
C PRO A 69 6.87 10.97 -8.67
N ARG A 70 6.09 11.97 -8.29
CA ARG A 70 4.62 11.91 -8.41
C ARG A 70 4.11 12.14 -9.82
N ASP A 71 4.86 12.84 -10.67
CA ASP A 71 4.29 13.40 -11.89
C ASP A 71 4.72 12.72 -13.20
N ASP A 72 5.79 11.89 -13.23
CA ASP A 72 6.31 11.29 -14.46
C ASP A 72 6.63 9.77 -14.35
N VAL A 73 6.25 9.10 -13.29
CA VAL A 73 6.58 7.69 -13.09
C VAL A 73 5.38 6.79 -13.34
N SER A 74 5.49 5.92 -14.34
CA SER A 74 4.57 4.80 -14.54
C SER A 74 4.98 3.63 -13.66
N LEU A 75 4.20 3.35 -12.63
CA LEU A 75 4.44 2.25 -11.70
C LEU A 75 3.86 0.95 -12.26
N THR A 76 4.62 -0.14 -12.14
CA THR A 76 4.18 -1.46 -12.57
C THR A 76 4.46 -2.49 -11.47
N PHE A 77 3.47 -3.30 -11.10
CA PHE A 77 3.64 -4.41 -10.15
C PHE A 77 3.55 -5.75 -10.86
N ASN A 78 4.52 -6.63 -10.57
CA ASN A 78 4.52 -7.99 -11.08
C ASN A 78 3.87 -8.94 -10.07
N LEU A 79 2.78 -9.60 -10.49
CA LEU A 79 1.98 -10.50 -9.65
C LEU A 79 2.49 -11.94 -9.61
N SER A 80 3.44 -12.30 -10.49
CA SER A 80 3.86 -13.71 -10.63
C SER A 80 4.76 -14.22 -9.51
N PRO A 81 5.70 -13.44 -8.94
CA PRO A 81 6.54 -13.94 -7.87
C PRO A 81 5.82 -13.88 -6.52
N GLY A 82 6.17 -14.83 -5.65
CA GLY A 82 5.68 -14.86 -4.28
C GLY A 82 4.45 -15.73 -4.08
N THR A 83 3.70 -15.45 -3.02
CA THR A 83 2.50 -16.19 -2.63
C THR A 83 1.23 -15.52 -3.17
N PRO A 84 0.09 -16.22 -3.22
CA PRO A 84 -1.20 -15.62 -3.55
C PRO A 84 -1.57 -14.43 -2.66
N ALA A 85 -1.17 -14.46 -1.36
CA ALA A 85 -1.37 -13.35 -0.45
C ALA A 85 -0.60 -12.10 -0.88
N MET A 86 0.66 -12.26 -1.31
CA MET A 86 1.46 -11.15 -1.85
C MET A 86 0.82 -10.58 -3.13
N ALA A 87 0.39 -11.45 -4.07
CA ALA A 87 -0.29 -11.00 -5.28
C ALA A 87 -1.57 -10.21 -4.97
N ALA A 88 -2.39 -10.67 -4.01
CA ALA A 88 -3.58 -9.96 -3.57
C ALA A 88 -3.26 -8.57 -2.99
N ILE A 89 -2.21 -8.45 -2.18
CA ILE A 89 -1.76 -7.16 -1.65
C ILE A 89 -1.32 -6.21 -2.78
N TRP A 90 -0.57 -6.68 -3.78
CA TRP A 90 -0.19 -5.87 -4.93
C TRP A 90 -1.39 -5.35 -5.71
N ILE A 91 -2.43 -6.20 -5.91
CA ILE A 91 -3.67 -5.80 -6.57
C ILE A 91 -4.39 -4.70 -5.76
N ILE A 92 -4.54 -4.90 -4.46
CA ILE A 92 -5.18 -3.91 -3.57
C ILE A 92 -4.42 -2.59 -3.62
N LEU A 93 -3.11 -2.60 -3.48
CA LEU A 93 -2.29 -1.40 -3.48
C LEU A 93 -2.35 -0.66 -4.82
N ALA A 94 -2.31 -1.39 -5.95
CA ALA A 94 -2.40 -0.81 -7.29
C ALA A 94 -3.75 -0.12 -7.56
N LYS A 95 -4.81 -0.61 -6.93
CA LYS A 95 -6.17 -0.10 -7.13
C LYS A 95 -6.61 0.93 -6.09
N THR A 96 -5.84 1.14 -5.03
CA THR A 96 -6.23 2.04 -3.94
C THR A 96 -5.22 3.15 -3.68
N ARG A 97 -4.00 2.81 -3.33
CA ARG A 97 -3.04 3.76 -2.75
C ARG A 97 -1.90 4.15 -3.70
N PHE A 98 -1.50 3.23 -4.55
CA PHE A 98 -0.39 3.39 -5.49
C PHE A 98 -0.83 2.97 -6.89
N PRO A 99 -1.56 3.84 -7.64
CA PRO A 99 -2.02 3.50 -8.98
C PRO A 99 -0.89 2.93 -9.84
N ALA A 100 -1.07 1.69 -10.30
CA ALA A 100 -0.02 0.96 -11.00
C ALA A 100 -0.61 0.05 -12.08
N GLN A 101 0.18 -0.20 -13.12
CA GLN A 101 -0.09 -1.28 -14.05
C GLN A 101 0.22 -2.61 -13.39
N LEU A 102 -0.58 -3.62 -13.68
CA LEU A 102 -0.37 -4.97 -13.18
C LEU A 102 0.06 -5.88 -14.31
N ILE A 103 1.10 -6.65 -14.08
CA ILE A 103 1.61 -7.63 -15.02
C ILE A 103 1.74 -8.99 -14.37
N GLN A 104 1.62 -10.02 -15.17
CA GLN A 104 1.93 -11.40 -14.77
C GLN A 104 2.79 -12.08 -15.84
N THR A 105 3.51 -13.11 -15.44
CA THR A 105 4.32 -13.92 -16.34
C THR A 105 3.89 -15.36 -16.31
N SER A 106 3.73 -15.95 -17.49
CA SER A 106 3.48 -17.39 -17.65
C SER A 106 4.51 -18.02 -18.56
N GLN A 107 4.72 -19.33 -18.41
CA GLN A 107 5.64 -20.05 -19.30
C GLN A 107 5.13 -20.13 -20.74
N GLN A 108 3.82 -20.12 -20.93
CA GLN A 108 3.19 -20.30 -22.24
C GLN A 108 3.03 -18.99 -23.01
N ARG A 109 2.72 -17.90 -22.32
CA ARG A 109 2.33 -16.62 -22.94
C ARG A 109 3.33 -15.49 -22.68
N GLY A 110 4.36 -15.76 -21.90
CA GLY A 110 5.32 -14.72 -21.52
C GLY A 110 4.73 -13.70 -20.56
N LEU A 111 4.98 -12.42 -20.78
CA LEU A 111 4.48 -11.33 -19.97
C LEU A 111 3.14 -10.84 -20.52
N GLU A 112 2.14 -10.78 -19.66
CA GLU A 112 0.80 -10.30 -19.97
C GLU A 112 0.36 -9.18 -19.02
N PRO A 113 -0.28 -8.11 -19.51
CA PRO A 113 -0.94 -7.16 -18.65
C PRO A 113 -2.17 -7.79 -17.99
N VAL A 114 -2.40 -7.46 -16.72
CA VAL A 114 -3.56 -7.92 -15.96
C VAL A 114 -4.57 -6.79 -15.85
N ASN A 115 -5.70 -6.94 -16.52
CA ASN A 115 -6.79 -5.98 -16.47
C ASN A 115 -7.89 -6.49 -15.55
N PHE A 116 -8.21 -5.74 -14.51
CA PHE A 116 -9.37 -5.98 -13.66
C PHE A 116 -10.55 -5.18 -14.19
N ILE A 117 -11.70 -5.87 -14.35
CA ILE A 117 -12.94 -5.29 -14.88
C ILE A 117 -13.63 -4.38 -13.84
N PHE A 118 -13.28 -4.53 -12.55
CA PHE A 118 -13.87 -3.74 -11.47
C PHE A 118 -12.87 -2.70 -10.94
N ASP A 119 -13.40 -1.55 -10.56
CA ASP A 119 -12.67 -0.50 -9.86
C ASP A 119 -12.99 -0.55 -8.38
N ILE A 120 -12.05 -1.07 -7.58
CA ILE A 120 -12.21 -1.19 -6.12
C ILE A 120 -12.49 0.19 -5.50
N ALA A 121 -11.93 1.26 -6.06
CA ALA A 121 -12.13 2.61 -5.53
C ALA A 121 -13.57 3.09 -5.75
N SER A 122 -14.17 2.83 -6.92
CA SER A 122 -15.54 3.24 -7.20
C SER A 122 -16.58 2.37 -6.51
N ASP A 123 -16.29 1.09 -6.29
CA ASP A 123 -17.26 0.16 -5.70
C ASP A 123 -17.29 0.20 -4.17
N PHE A 124 -16.13 0.42 -3.53
CA PHE A 124 -16.00 0.37 -2.06
C PHE A 124 -15.80 1.72 -1.39
N LEU A 125 -15.28 2.73 -2.09
CA LEU A 125 -15.00 4.04 -1.49
C LEU A 125 -16.25 4.72 -0.91
N PRO A 126 -17.42 4.72 -1.60
CA PRO A 126 -18.63 5.33 -1.05
C PRO A 126 -19.05 4.71 0.29
N GLU A 127 -18.97 3.39 0.43
CA GLU A 127 -19.34 2.72 1.67
C GLU A 127 -18.32 2.94 2.79
N PHE A 128 -17.04 2.99 2.45
CA PHE A 128 -15.98 3.28 3.42
C PHE A 128 -16.10 4.73 3.95
N LEU A 129 -16.33 5.70 3.08
CA LEU A 129 -16.57 7.10 3.46
C LEU A 129 -17.83 7.25 4.30
N ARG A 130 -18.93 6.60 3.93
CA ARG A 130 -20.18 6.59 4.70
C ARG A 130 -19.96 6.08 6.13
N ARG A 131 -19.21 4.99 6.30
CA ARG A 131 -18.88 4.46 7.66
C ARG A 131 -17.99 5.43 8.45
N GLY A 132 -17.12 6.16 7.78
CA GLY A 132 -16.31 7.23 8.38
C GLY A 132 -17.17 8.39 8.87
N ASP A 133 -18.10 8.83 8.04
CA ASP A 133 -19.03 9.94 8.35
C ASP A 133 -19.99 9.55 9.48
N GLU A 134 -20.60 8.35 9.44
CA GLU A 134 -21.45 7.83 10.53
C GLU A 134 -20.70 7.75 11.87
N ARG A 135 -19.40 7.41 11.84
CA ARG A 135 -18.59 7.36 13.06
C ARG A 135 -18.27 8.76 13.56
N ALA A 136 -17.98 9.70 12.67
CA ALA A 136 -17.75 11.10 13.01
C ALA A 136 -19.00 11.75 13.57
N GLU A 137 -20.18 11.48 12.98
CA GLU A 137 -21.49 11.94 13.48
C GLU A 137 -21.80 11.38 14.86
N ARG A 138 -21.55 10.09 15.10
CA ARG A 138 -21.75 9.48 16.44
C ARG A 138 -20.85 10.12 17.49
N LEU A 139 -19.59 10.42 17.14
CA LEU A 139 -18.67 11.10 18.06
C LEU A 139 -19.08 12.56 18.30
N ALA A 140 -19.58 13.24 17.28
CA ALA A 140 -20.08 14.61 17.39
C ALA A 140 -21.41 14.71 18.16
N SER A 141 -22.25 13.66 18.10
CA SER A 141 -23.55 13.58 18.76
C SER A 141 -23.49 12.96 20.17
N ALA A 142 -22.32 12.46 20.58
CA ALA A 142 -22.14 11.91 21.92
C ALA A 142 -22.35 13.02 22.97
N PRO A 143 -23.11 12.75 24.06
CA PRO A 143 -23.27 13.71 25.13
C PRO A 143 -21.90 14.11 25.69
N LEU A 144 -21.66 15.42 25.79
CA LEU A 144 -20.43 15.95 26.39
C LEU A 144 -20.37 15.51 27.86
N GLN A 145 -19.49 14.54 28.15
CA GLN A 145 -19.21 14.19 29.54
C GLN A 145 -18.19 15.19 30.11
N PRO A 146 -18.46 15.78 31.28
CA PRO A 146 -17.49 16.66 31.93
C PRO A 146 -16.17 15.91 32.15
N ALA A 147 -15.02 16.57 31.84
CA ALA A 147 -13.74 15.98 32.10
C ALA A 147 -13.52 15.77 33.59
N PRO A 148 -12.89 14.68 34.05
CA PRO A 148 -12.55 14.50 35.46
C PRO A 148 -11.74 15.69 35.96
N GLY A 149 -12.20 16.29 37.06
CA GLY A 149 -11.60 17.50 37.66
C GLY A 149 -12.26 18.83 37.25
N PHE A 150 -13.17 18.83 36.29
CA PHE A 150 -13.90 20.02 35.85
C PHE A 150 -15.38 20.01 36.33
N GLU A 151 -15.79 19.03 37.12
CA GLU A 151 -17.18 18.88 37.60
C GLU A 151 -17.65 20.06 38.45
N LYS A 152 -16.71 20.85 39.03
CA LYS A 152 -16.99 22.01 39.87
C LYS A 152 -17.11 23.32 39.08
N ILE A 153 -16.81 23.28 37.75
CA ILE A 153 -16.93 24.47 36.93
C ILE A 153 -18.36 24.63 36.44
N LEU A 154 -19.04 25.65 36.99
CA LEU A 154 -20.35 26.06 36.54
C LEU A 154 -20.23 26.79 35.21
N HIS A 155 -20.72 26.19 34.12
CA HIS A 155 -20.81 26.83 32.81
C HIS A 155 -22.27 26.99 32.36
N ARG A 156 -22.59 28.14 31.78
CA ARG A 156 -23.97 28.50 31.37
C ARG A 156 -24.16 28.52 29.85
N SER A 157 -23.17 28.18 29.05
CA SER A 157 -23.27 28.21 27.59
C SER A 157 -22.63 26.95 26.95
N ASP A 158 -23.26 26.50 25.87
CA ASP A 158 -22.73 25.36 25.06
C ASP A 158 -21.36 25.64 24.47
N THR A 159 -21.03 26.91 24.23
CA THR A 159 -19.72 27.31 23.71
C THR A 159 -18.62 27.07 24.74
N MET A 160 -18.89 27.31 26.03
CA MET A 160 -17.94 27.08 27.11
C MET A 160 -17.77 25.62 27.42
N ALA A 161 -18.84 24.83 27.32
CA ALA A 161 -18.80 23.37 27.42
C ALA A 161 -17.89 22.75 26.37
N ARG A 162 -17.98 23.21 25.11
CA ARG A 162 -17.11 22.75 24.02
C ARG A 162 -15.65 23.14 24.19
N GLN A 163 -15.36 24.28 24.82
CA GLN A 163 -13.98 24.69 25.07
C GLN A 163 -13.34 23.86 26.20
N ILE A 164 -14.09 23.53 27.22
CA ILE A 164 -13.64 22.66 28.30
C ILE A 164 -13.32 21.24 27.78
N ASP A 165 -14.12 20.75 26.84
CA ASP A 165 -13.89 19.44 26.22
C ASP A 165 -12.66 19.41 25.25
N ARG A 166 -12.31 20.57 24.65
CA ARG A 166 -11.10 20.71 23.84
C ARG A 166 -9.81 20.84 24.67
N ALA A 167 -9.91 21.11 25.96
CA ALA A 167 -8.77 21.19 26.87
C ALA A 167 -8.35 19.81 27.45
N ARG A 168 -8.95 18.75 26.99
CA ARG A 168 -8.58 17.35 27.21
C ARG A 168 -7.43 17.00 26.25
#